data_a37b8c25e67bcdce5cece1f6c712a672
#
_entry.id   a37b8c25e67bcdce5cece1f6c712a672
#
_cell.length_a   1.000
_cell.length_b   1.000
_cell.length_c   1.000
_cell.angle_alpha   90.00
_cell.angle_beta   90.00
_cell.angle_gamma   90.00
#
_symmetry.space_group_name_H-M   'P 1'
#
loop_
_entity.id
_entity.type
_entity.pdbx_description
1 polymer ?
#
loop_
_entity_poly.entity_id
_entity_poly.type
_entity_poly.pdbx_seq_one_letter_code
_entity_poly.pdbx_strand_id
1 'polypeptide(L)'
;MNIAAPFRTYPDEVTWSATEKKIARKAFNQAYRRQCETILAQLKKMIARAAEPADIWKVHDYLSIQRKRTDQKYDYRYSVLLQVFARLLREGWLTEADLDGLQDDKIDRIRLWSQL
;
A
#
# COMPACT_ATOMS: atom_id res chain seq x y z
N MET A 1 -0.47 23.32 -25.43
CA MET A 1 -0.63 23.14 -24.82
C MET A 1 -0.78 22.38 -24.21
N ASN A 2 -0.68 22.40 -23.89
CA ASN A 2 -0.74 21.61 -23.25
C ASN A 2 -1.70 21.45 -22.49
N ILE A 3 -2.44 21.09 -22.60
CA ILE A 3 -3.25 20.83 -21.90
C ILE A 3 -2.96 20.30 -20.82
N ALA A 4 -2.21 20.60 -20.58
CA ALA A 4 -1.66 19.98 -19.62
C ALA A 4 -2.29 19.97 -18.35
N ALA A 5 -3.24 20.68 -18.10
CA ALA A 5 -3.72 20.75 -16.80
C ALA A 5 -4.15 19.45 -16.27
N PRO A 6 -5.01 18.65 -16.74
CA PRO A 6 -5.09 17.31 -16.15
C PRO A 6 -3.92 16.45 -16.62
N PHE A 7 -3.25 16.83 -17.67
CA PHE A 7 -2.14 16.08 -18.21
C PHE A 7 -0.84 16.79 -17.97
N ARG A 8 -0.74 17.46 -16.83
CA ARG A 8 0.45 18.11 -16.48
C ARG A 8 1.62 17.16 -16.56
N THR A 9 2.70 17.63 -17.11
CA THR A 9 3.93 16.87 -17.20
C THR A 9 4.60 16.82 -15.84
N TYR A 10 4.91 15.63 -15.39
CA TYR A 10 5.73 15.42 -14.21
C TYR A 10 7.13 14.99 -14.65
N PRO A 11 8.14 15.23 -13.84
CA PRO A 11 9.48 14.71 -14.14
C PRO A 11 9.43 13.19 -14.34
N ASP A 12 10.23 12.70 -15.29
CA ASP A 12 10.34 11.26 -15.51
C ASP A 12 10.86 10.55 -14.28
N GLU A 13 11.80 11.18 -13.59
CA GLU A 13 12.31 10.66 -12.34
C GLU A 13 11.81 11.49 -11.19
N VAL A 14 11.29 10.79 -10.18
CA VAL A 14 10.90 11.39 -8.93
C VAL A 14 12.06 11.25 -7.97
N THR A 15 12.52 12.37 -7.44
CA THR A 15 13.63 12.37 -6.49
C THR A 15 13.10 12.36 -5.07
N TRP A 16 13.81 11.66 -4.20
CA TRP A 16 13.46 11.51 -2.80
C TRP A 16 14.61 11.99 -1.92
N SER A 17 14.35 12.95 -1.06
CA SER A 17 15.36 13.40 -0.10
C SER A 17 15.57 12.31 0.97
N ALA A 18 16.66 12.46 1.74
CA ALA A 18 16.94 11.53 2.83
C ALA A 18 15.79 11.52 3.85
N THR A 19 15.23 12.70 4.16
CA THR A 19 14.08 12.81 5.07
C THR A 19 12.85 12.12 4.48
N GLU A 20 12.58 12.35 3.21
CA GLU A 20 11.45 11.72 2.53
C GLU A 20 11.57 10.19 2.50
N LYS A 21 12.79 9.69 2.31
CA LYS A 21 13.02 8.23 2.32
C LYS A 21 12.67 7.61 3.67
N LYS A 22 12.97 8.31 4.76
CA LYS A 22 12.62 7.85 6.10
C LYS A 22 11.10 7.85 6.30
N ILE A 23 10.44 8.91 5.89
CA ILE A 23 8.98 9.03 5.97
C ILE A 23 8.33 7.93 5.14
N ALA A 24 8.78 7.75 3.92
CA ALA A 24 8.26 6.74 3.01
C ALA A 24 8.41 5.32 3.58
N ARG A 25 9.58 5.00 4.13
CA ARG A 25 9.81 3.68 4.72
C ARG A 25 8.88 3.44 5.91
N LYS A 26 8.73 4.45 6.77
CA LYS A 26 7.84 4.34 7.91
C LYS A 26 6.38 4.15 7.47
N ALA A 27 5.93 4.94 6.50
CA ALA A 27 4.58 4.86 5.97
C ALA A 27 4.32 3.47 5.36
N PHE A 28 5.24 2.99 4.55
CA PHE A 28 5.15 1.67 3.92
C PHE A 28 5.04 0.57 4.98
N ASN A 29 5.92 0.60 5.97
CA ASN A 29 5.93 -0.42 7.01
C ASN A 29 4.65 -0.39 7.86
N GLN A 30 4.12 0.80 8.14
CA GLN A 30 2.88 0.95 8.88
C GLN A 30 1.69 0.37 8.12
N ALA A 31 1.61 0.67 6.83
CA ALA A 31 0.53 0.14 6.00
C ALA A 31 0.60 -1.39 5.95
N TYR A 32 1.79 -1.94 5.76
CA TYR A 32 2.00 -3.39 5.72
C TYR A 32 1.57 -4.03 7.04
N ARG A 33 1.98 -3.44 8.17
CA ARG A 33 1.61 -3.93 9.49
C ARG A 33 0.09 -3.95 9.68
N ARG A 34 -0.59 -2.85 9.31
CA ARG A 34 -2.04 -2.75 9.43
C ARG A 34 -2.74 -3.84 8.61
N GLN A 35 -2.28 -4.07 7.40
CA GLN A 35 -2.86 -5.11 6.55
C GLN A 35 -2.61 -6.50 7.12
N CYS A 36 -1.40 -6.78 7.61
CA CYS A 36 -1.08 -8.07 8.22
C CYS A 36 -1.88 -8.31 9.50
N GLU A 37 -2.15 -7.26 10.29
CA GLU A 37 -3.00 -7.38 11.47
C GLU A 37 -4.41 -7.81 11.09
N THR A 38 -4.95 -7.29 9.99
CA THR A 38 -6.27 -7.68 9.49
C THR A 38 -6.26 -9.13 9.01
N ILE A 39 -5.21 -9.54 8.31
CA ILE A 39 -5.03 -10.94 7.87
C ILE A 39 -4.98 -11.86 9.09
N LEU A 40 -4.23 -11.48 10.12
CA LEU A 40 -4.11 -12.27 11.33
C LEU A 40 -5.45 -12.41 12.04
N ALA A 41 -6.23 -11.33 12.12
CA ALA A 41 -7.55 -11.37 12.75
C ALA A 41 -8.49 -12.34 12.01
N GLN A 42 -8.47 -12.31 10.68
CA GLN A 42 -9.26 -13.24 9.87
C GLN A 42 -8.79 -14.68 10.03
N LEU A 43 -7.47 -14.88 10.07
CA LEU A 43 -6.88 -16.20 10.28
C LEU A 43 -7.32 -16.81 11.60
N LYS A 44 -7.31 -16.01 12.66
CA LYS A 44 -7.77 -16.49 13.99
C LYS A 44 -9.22 -16.92 13.96
N LYS A 45 -10.08 -16.21 13.24
CA LYS A 45 -11.49 -16.59 13.07
C LYS A 45 -11.62 -17.91 12.32
N MET A 46 -10.85 -18.09 11.27
CA MET A 46 -10.89 -19.32 10.48
C MET A 46 -10.42 -20.51 11.31
N ILE A 47 -9.35 -20.34 12.08
CA ILE A 47 -8.81 -21.38 12.95
C ILE A 47 -9.84 -21.75 14.03
N ALA A 48 -10.49 -20.74 14.62
CA ALA A 48 -11.50 -20.99 15.66
C ALA A 48 -12.70 -21.78 15.15
N ARG A 49 -13.01 -21.67 13.87
CA ARG A 49 -14.14 -22.38 13.24
C ARG A 49 -13.72 -23.70 12.61
N ALA A 50 -12.43 -23.97 12.50
CA ALA A 50 -11.94 -25.16 11.83
C ALA A 50 -12.31 -26.41 12.65
N ALA A 51 -12.92 -27.38 12.01
CA ALA A 51 -13.35 -28.63 12.64
C ALA A 51 -13.04 -29.85 11.76
N GLU A 52 -13.07 -29.66 10.43
CA GLU A 52 -12.90 -30.74 9.47
C GLU A 52 -11.54 -30.65 8.79
N PRO A 53 -10.99 -31.76 8.27
CA PRO A 53 -9.71 -31.72 7.57
C PRO A 53 -9.68 -30.69 6.45
N ALA A 54 -10.76 -30.53 5.70
CA ALA A 54 -10.84 -29.56 4.62
C ALA A 54 -10.65 -28.13 5.11
N ASP A 55 -10.96 -27.83 6.36
CA ASP A 55 -10.81 -26.47 6.91
C ASP A 55 -9.35 -26.07 7.03
N ILE A 56 -8.46 -27.02 7.22
CA ILE A 56 -7.01 -26.78 7.27
C ILE A 56 -6.55 -26.24 5.91
N TRP A 57 -7.03 -26.85 4.84
CA TRP A 57 -6.64 -26.46 3.50
C TRP A 57 -7.24 -25.13 3.09
N LYS A 58 -8.43 -24.78 3.60
CA LYS A 58 -9.01 -23.45 3.42
C LYS A 58 -8.14 -22.38 4.06
N VAL A 59 -7.58 -22.65 5.23
CA VAL A 59 -6.62 -21.74 5.89
C VAL A 59 -5.39 -21.55 5.02
N HIS A 60 -4.83 -22.65 4.54
CA HIS A 60 -3.66 -22.61 3.65
C HIS A 60 -3.94 -21.79 2.39
N ASP A 61 -5.08 -22.04 1.75
CA ASP A 61 -5.44 -21.33 0.52
C ASP A 61 -5.65 -19.84 0.77
N TYR A 62 -6.30 -19.49 1.87
CA TYR A 62 -6.49 -18.11 2.26
C TYR A 62 -5.13 -17.41 2.41
N LEU A 63 -4.21 -18.00 3.15
CA LEU A 63 -2.89 -17.42 3.36
C LEU A 63 -2.10 -17.32 2.06
N SER A 64 -2.17 -18.33 1.21
CA SER A 64 -1.49 -18.30 -0.09
C SER A 64 -1.96 -17.15 -0.96
N ILE A 65 -3.27 -16.93 -1.00
CA ILE A 65 -3.87 -15.81 -1.76
C ILE A 65 -3.43 -14.47 -1.17
N GLN A 66 -3.50 -14.34 0.16
CA GLN A 66 -3.09 -13.11 0.83
C GLN A 66 -1.60 -12.82 0.62
N ARG A 67 -0.76 -13.84 0.69
CA ARG A 67 0.68 -13.70 0.45
C ARG A 67 0.94 -13.18 -0.95
N LYS A 68 0.32 -13.76 -1.94
CA LYS A 68 0.49 -13.35 -3.33
C LYS A 68 0.05 -11.90 -3.53
N ARG A 69 -1.11 -11.53 -2.98
CA ARG A 69 -1.65 -10.17 -3.12
C ARG A 69 -0.76 -9.14 -2.43
N THR A 70 -0.28 -9.44 -1.23
CA THR A 70 0.59 -8.51 -0.50
C THR A 70 1.94 -8.37 -1.18
N ASP A 71 2.53 -9.46 -1.65
CA ASP A 71 3.81 -9.40 -2.34
C ASP A 71 3.72 -8.57 -3.62
N GLN A 72 2.61 -8.63 -4.34
CA GLN A 72 2.40 -7.84 -5.55
C GLN A 72 2.15 -6.36 -5.23
N LYS A 73 1.48 -6.08 -4.13
CA LYS A 73 1.09 -4.72 -3.75
C LYS A 73 2.24 -3.95 -3.12
N TYR A 74 2.97 -4.57 -2.22
CA TYR A 74 4.01 -3.91 -1.42
C TYR A 74 5.35 -3.95 -2.12
N ASP A 75 5.49 -3.10 -3.13
CA ASP A 75 6.68 -3.00 -3.95
C ASP A 75 7.44 -1.73 -3.54
N TYR A 76 8.54 -1.88 -2.82
CA TYR A 76 9.33 -0.75 -2.35
C TYR A 76 10.43 -0.40 -3.35
N ARG A 77 10.02 0.14 -4.48
CA ARG A 77 10.92 0.74 -5.46
C ARG A 77 10.50 2.18 -5.65
N TYR A 78 11.44 3.10 -5.54
CA TYR A 78 11.13 4.53 -5.64
C TYR A 78 10.44 4.89 -6.95
N SER A 79 10.72 4.16 -8.03
CA SER A 79 10.11 4.42 -9.33
C SER A 79 8.60 4.17 -9.36
N VAL A 80 8.07 3.36 -8.46
CA VAL A 80 6.63 3.04 -8.40
C VAL A 80 5.98 3.39 -7.07
N LEU A 81 6.75 3.95 -6.14
CA LEU A 81 6.30 4.12 -4.76
C LEU A 81 5.09 5.06 -4.63
N LEU A 82 5.01 6.11 -5.46
CA LEU A 82 3.84 6.98 -5.44
C LEU A 82 2.56 6.22 -5.81
N GLN A 83 2.65 5.32 -6.78
CA GLN A 83 1.52 4.47 -7.19
C GLN A 83 1.15 3.49 -6.08
N VAL A 84 2.15 2.91 -5.43
CA VAL A 84 1.94 2.01 -4.30
C VAL A 84 1.21 2.75 -3.18
N PHE A 85 1.68 3.94 -2.81
CA PHE A 85 1.04 4.74 -1.77
C PHE A 85 -0.38 5.16 -2.15
N ALA A 86 -0.61 5.48 -3.41
CA ALA A 86 -1.95 5.83 -3.88
C ALA A 86 -2.93 4.66 -3.67
N ARG A 87 -2.50 3.45 -4.00
CA ARG A 87 -3.30 2.25 -3.77
C ARG A 87 -3.54 2.01 -2.29
N LEU A 88 -2.50 2.13 -1.47
CA LEU A 88 -2.61 1.91 -0.03
C LEU A 88 -3.52 2.95 0.63
N LEU A 89 -3.46 4.19 0.16
CA LEU A 89 -4.35 5.25 0.64
C LEU A 89 -5.80 4.95 0.26
N ARG A 90 -6.04 4.55 -0.99
CA ARG A 90 -7.37 4.18 -1.46
C ARG A 90 -7.97 3.02 -0.67
N GLU A 91 -7.15 2.04 -0.33
CA GLU A 91 -7.60 0.86 0.40
C GLU A 91 -7.68 1.08 1.92
N GLY A 92 -7.20 2.23 2.39
CA GLY A 92 -7.28 2.56 3.82
C GLY A 92 -6.16 2.02 4.69
N TRP A 93 -5.13 1.40 4.10
CA TRP A 93 -3.97 0.92 4.86
C TRP A 93 -3.02 2.06 5.22
N LEU A 94 -3.07 3.13 4.45
CA LEU A 94 -2.26 4.33 4.62
C LEU A 94 -3.19 5.50 4.90
N THR A 95 -2.79 6.39 5.78
CA THR A 95 -3.50 7.65 6.04
C THR A 95 -2.69 8.81 5.51
N GLU A 96 -3.35 9.95 5.30
CA GLU A 96 -2.63 11.15 4.87
C GLU A 96 -1.62 11.62 5.91
N ALA A 97 -1.90 11.39 7.19
CA ALA A 97 -0.97 11.72 8.26
C ALA A 97 0.35 10.95 8.13
N ASP A 98 0.30 9.72 7.62
CA ASP A 98 1.51 8.92 7.40
C ASP A 98 2.43 9.55 6.35
N LEU A 99 1.89 10.42 5.51
CA LEU A 99 2.63 11.07 4.41
C LEU A 99 3.16 12.44 4.79
N ASP A 100 2.90 12.91 6.01
CA ASP A 100 3.35 14.23 6.45
C ASP A 100 4.87 14.34 6.35
N GLY A 101 5.32 15.41 5.73
CA GLY A 101 6.75 15.66 5.52
C GLY A 101 7.24 15.33 4.10
N LEU A 102 6.45 14.64 3.30
CA LEU A 102 6.73 14.53 1.88
C LEU A 102 6.44 15.86 1.20
N GLN A 103 7.11 16.13 0.09
CA GLN A 103 6.85 17.35 -0.67
C GLN A 103 5.42 17.35 -1.21
N ASP A 104 4.87 18.54 -1.34
CA ASP A 104 3.46 18.71 -1.70
C ASP A 104 3.11 18.07 -3.04
N ASP A 105 4.01 18.12 -4.02
CA ASP A 105 3.76 17.52 -5.32
C ASP A 105 3.58 15.99 -5.23
N LYS A 106 4.33 15.34 -4.35
CA LYS A 106 4.18 13.90 -4.12
C LYS A 106 2.85 13.59 -3.46
N ILE A 107 2.49 14.36 -2.43
CA ILE A 107 1.22 14.18 -1.71
C ILE A 107 0.06 14.39 -2.67
N ASP A 108 0.13 15.42 -3.51
CA ASP A 108 -0.92 15.72 -4.47
C ASP A 108 -1.11 14.59 -5.48
N ARG A 109 -0.01 14.02 -5.98
CA ARG A 109 -0.09 12.88 -6.90
C ARG A 109 -0.70 11.65 -6.23
N ILE A 110 -0.28 11.36 -5.01
CA ILE A 110 -0.81 10.22 -4.25
C ILE A 110 -2.33 10.39 -4.06
N ARG A 111 -2.76 11.59 -3.66
CA ARG A 111 -4.20 11.89 -3.50
C ARG A 111 -4.96 11.71 -4.80
N LEU A 112 -4.44 12.29 -5.87
CA LEU A 112 -5.09 12.22 -7.18
C LEU A 112 -5.23 10.77 -7.63
N TRP A 113 -4.14 10.02 -7.60
CA TRP A 113 -4.15 8.63 -8.06
C TRP A 113 -4.95 7.70 -7.15
N SER A 114 -5.08 8.03 -5.86
CA SER A 114 -5.89 7.24 -4.95
C SER A 114 -7.38 7.31 -5.28
N GLN A 115 -7.79 8.34 -6.03
CA GLN A 115 -9.18 8.52 -6.43
C GLN A 115 -9.52 7.85 -7.77
N LEU A 116 -8.53 7.33 -8.44
CA LEU A 116 -8.74 6.63 -9.70
C LEU A 116 -9.09 5.15 -9.45
#